data_a862615263ca16fae217c8b02ac3200c
#
_entry.id   a862615263ca16fae217c8b02ac3200c
#
_cell.length_a   1.000
_cell.length_b   1.000
_cell.length_c   1.000
_cell.angle_alpha   90.00
_cell.angle_beta   90.00
_cell.angle_gamma   90.00
#
_symmetry.space_group_name_H-M   'P 1'
#
loop_
_entity.id
_entity.type
_entity.pdbx_description
1 polymer ?
#
loop_
_entity_poly.entity_id
_entity_poly.type
_entity_poly.pdbx_seq_one_letter_code
_entity_poly.pdbx_strand_id
1 'polypeptide(L)'
;MKIQTFLQPIDRTAGVVIVILSLLIGILLWTGDRTAPRVREFTWQDKQVGAEDKAFILTFSRPMDQTSVEANLNIVPPIPGKISWAGRKMAYTPLLPLPYGTEYQFQLTGAVDQFAKPGNKTAMEPFKASFRTRDRAFAYVGVKAEEQGRLIFYNLTRQQKTILTPPDLLVMDFKFYPDGSRILFSGVRSQNQEQDLLSAKLYTVTTGISTRAPAQATVSSDSAGKVEQVLDSKDYQNLKFDLSADGKTIVVQRVSRSNPSEFGLWTIQPGAKPRPLDHEPGGDFLITPDSNAIAMAQGQGVGILPLTPNAQPLDFLPKFGMVINFAKDGSAAVMVKFNSDYTRSLFLVKNQGSEQEILRTTGSVHSCEFSAQNQILYCLLSQLIVGEEFKEEPFLAAISLKPNDKNEYTLKRLIVLPEQQEVHMSLSPDDLGILFDQIVPEQSSEEGLITDEGQIIANARLWLLPLVDDTSSDTPVKLEAEPLLTGFNARWLP
;
A
#
# COMPACT_ATOMS: atom_id res chain seq x y z
N MET A 1 66.57 55.09 -9.32
CA MET A 1 65.56 55.23 -8.28
C MET A 1 65.31 53.84 -7.69
N LYS A 2 66.01 53.53 -6.50
CA LYS A 2 65.84 52.22 -5.84
C LYS A 2 64.62 52.32 -4.94
N ILE A 3 63.61 51.57 -5.29
CA ILE A 3 62.39 51.40 -4.43
C ILE A 3 62.79 50.39 -3.35
N GLN A 4 63.10 50.88 -2.15
CA GLN A 4 63.23 50.05 -0.96
C GLN A 4 61.80 49.77 -0.48
N THR A 5 61.34 48.58 -0.73
CA THR A 5 60.08 48.03 -0.11
C THR A 5 60.38 47.72 1.34
N PHE A 6 60.02 48.62 2.28
CA PHE A 6 60.00 48.34 3.70
C PHE A 6 58.86 47.35 4.00
N LEU A 7 59.23 46.09 4.17
CA LEU A 7 58.29 45.08 4.71
C LEU A 7 57.91 45.52 6.14
N GLN A 8 56.64 45.82 6.31
CA GLN A 8 56.11 46.17 7.64
C GLN A 8 56.24 44.97 8.60
N PRO A 9 56.35 45.16 9.92
CA PRO A 9 56.43 44.04 10.88
C PRO A 9 55.31 43.05 10.75
N ILE A 10 54.14 43.51 10.30
CA ILE A 10 52.95 42.69 10.07
C ILE A 10 53.12 41.72 8.87
N ASP A 11 53.83 42.15 7.83
CA ASP A 11 54.14 41.30 6.67
C ASP A 11 55.11 40.16 7.02
N ARG A 12 56.01 40.40 7.93
CA ARG A 12 56.93 39.34 8.42
C ARG A 12 56.20 38.32 9.29
N THR A 13 55.28 38.76 10.16
CA THR A 13 54.47 37.86 10.98
C THR A 13 53.49 37.07 10.11
N ALA A 14 52.84 37.70 9.13
CA ALA A 14 52.00 37.00 8.15
C ALA A 14 52.78 35.96 7.36
N GLY A 15 53.97 36.27 6.87
CA GLY A 15 54.86 35.34 6.16
C GLY A 15 55.23 34.12 7.01
N VAL A 16 55.60 34.35 8.29
CA VAL A 16 55.92 33.25 9.22
C VAL A 16 54.70 32.35 9.46
N VAL A 17 53.53 32.93 9.66
CA VAL A 17 52.28 32.17 9.86
C VAL A 17 51.90 31.36 8.62
N ILE A 18 52.03 31.94 7.43
CA ILE A 18 51.80 31.21 6.16
C ILE A 18 52.78 30.03 6.02
N VAL A 19 54.06 30.19 6.32
CA VAL A 19 55.03 29.09 6.26
C VAL A 19 54.70 28.00 7.28
N ILE A 20 54.33 28.36 8.51
CA ILE A 20 53.94 27.39 9.54
C ILE A 20 52.69 26.64 9.10
N LEU A 21 51.64 27.33 8.61
CA LEU A 21 50.42 26.70 8.11
C LEU A 21 50.69 25.78 6.90
N SER A 22 51.55 26.23 5.96
CA SER A 22 51.91 25.40 4.80
C SER A 22 52.68 24.16 5.23
N LEU A 23 53.52 24.27 6.22
CA LEU A 23 54.29 23.14 6.78
C LEU A 23 53.37 22.16 7.53
N LEU A 24 52.41 22.68 8.30
CA LEU A 24 51.39 21.89 8.96
C LEU A 24 50.48 21.17 7.93
N ILE A 25 50.03 21.89 6.89
CA ILE A 25 49.29 21.27 5.78
C ILE A 25 50.12 20.20 5.08
N GLY A 26 51.42 20.48 4.82
CA GLY A 26 52.31 19.49 4.23
C GLY A 26 52.50 18.23 5.09
N ILE A 27 52.63 18.39 6.40
CA ILE A 27 52.68 17.26 7.36
C ILE A 27 51.35 16.49 7.36
N LEU A 28 50.19 17.19 7.41
CA LEU A 28 48.90 16.55 7.36
C LEU A 28 48.66 15.78 6.05
N LEU A 29 49.08 16.35 4.93
CA LEU A 29 48.98 15.67 3.62
C LEU A 29 49.96 14.47 3.54
N TRP A 30 51.14 14.55 4.18
CA TRP A 30 52.10 13.45 4.18
C TRP A 30 51.74 12.32 5.13
N THR A 31 51.20 12.64 6.32
CA THR A 31 50.73 11.62 7.27
C THR A 31 49.49 10.92 6.77
N GLY A 32 48.73 11.57 5.89
CA GLY A 32 47.45 11.04 5.36
C GLY A 32 46.43 10.79 6.45
N ASP A 33 45.19 10.64 6.04
CA ASP A 33 44.15 10.22 6.96
C ASP A 33 44.20 8.70 7.18
N ARG A 34 44.70 8.28 8.35
CA ARG A 34 44.83 6.87 8.76
C ARG A 34 43.59 6.35 9.49
N THR A 35 42.57 7.15 9.64
CA THR A 35 41.33 6.68 10.29
C THR A 35 40.67 5.59 9.45
N ALA A 36 40.23 4.51 10.08
CA ALA A 36 39.50 3.45 9.40
C ALA A 36 38.22 3.98 8.78
N PRO A 37 37.84 3.55 7.56
CA PRO A 37 36.53 3.85 6.99
C PRO A 37 35.44 3.34 7.92
N ARG A 38 34.30 4.07 7.98
CA ARG A 38 33.14 3.67 8.78
C ARG A 38 31.86 4.00 8.07
N VAL A 39 30.78 3.30 8.42
CA VAL A 39 29.42 3.67 8.06
C VAL A 39 29.01 4.87 8.92
N ARG A 40 28.55 5.95 8.29
CA ARG A 40 28.02 7.14 8.96
C ARG A 40 26.52 7.08 9.16
N GLU A 41 25.85 6.44 8.21
CA GLU A 41 24.40 6.40 8.19
C GLU A 41 23.93 5.10 7.52
N PHE A 42 22.92 4.50 8.11
CA PHE A 42 22.15 3.39 7.55
C PHE A 42 20.66 3.75 7.67
N THR A 43 20.00 3.96 6.54
CA THR A 43 18.65 4.54 6.53
C THR A 43 17.58 3.61 7.12
N TRP A 44 17.84 2.30 7.21
CA TRP A 44 16.94 1.34 7.83
C TRP A 44 17.33 0.94 9.26
N GLN A 45 18.35 1.55 9.83
CA GLN A 45 18.75 1.24 11.20
C GLN A 45 17.60 1.50 12.18
N ASP A 46 17.25 0.47 12.96
CA ASP A 46 16.19 0.50 13.97
C ASP A 46 14.81 0.94 13.42
N LYS A 47 14.59 0.81 12.10
CA LYS A 47 13.36 1.17 11.43
C LYS A 47 12.43 -0.05 11.29
N GLN A 48 11.12 0.21 11.34
CA GLN A 48 10.11 -0.72 10.84
C GLN A 48 9.91 -0.46 9.33
N VAL A 49 10.35 -1.41 8.53
CA VAL A 49 10.35 -1.33 7.06
C VAL A 49 9.01 -1.82 6.53
N GLY A 50 8.36 -1.04 5.67
CA GLY A 50 7.12 -1.38 4.99
C GLY A 50 7.30 -1.53 3.48
N ALA A 51 6.22 -1.81 2.77
CA ALA A 51 6.24 -2.00 1.32
C ALA A 51 6.63 -0.74 0.52
N GLU A 52 6.47 0.44 1.13
CA GLU A 52 6.89 1.73 0.58
C GLU A 52 8.41 1.95 0.63
N ASP A 53 9.12 1.19 1.46
CA ASP A 53 10.57 1.30 1.65
C ASP A 53 11.31 0.48 0.60
N LYS A 54 11.47 1.03 -0.60
CA LYS A 54 12.01 0.31 -1.77
C LYS A 54 13.52 0.06 -1.72
N ALA A 55 14.28 0.80 -0.92
CA ALA A 55 15.74 0.66 -0.85
C ALA A 55 16.30 1.24 0.46
N PHE A 56 17.41 0.68 0.92
CA PHE A 56 18.19 1.33 1.96
C PHE A 56 19.47 1.95 1.40
N ILE A 57 19.98 2.95 2.11
CA ILE A 57 21.21 3.66 1.76
C ILE A 57 22.21 3.53 2.91
N LEU A 58 23.44 3.11 2.57
CA LEU A 58 24.60 3.24 3.42
C LEU A 58 25.43 4.45 2.99
N THR A 59 25.72 5.34 3.91
CA THR A 59 26.64 6.47 3.68
C THR A 59 27.95 6.21 4.41
N PHE A 60 29.04 6.12 3.67
CA PHE A 60 30.37 5.90 4.23
C PHE A 60 31.10 7.21 4.55
N SER A 61 32.09 7.15 5.45
CA SER A 61 32.94 8.29 5.78
C SER A 61 33.83 8.72 4.61
N ARG A 62 34.15 7.80 3.69
CA ARG A 62 34.97 8.00 2.49
C ARG A 62 34.53 7.07 1.35
N PRO A 63 34.97 7.29 0.10
CA PRO A 63 34.68 6.36 -1.00
C PRO A 63 35.27 4.98 -0.71
N MET A 64 34.48 3.94 -0.92
CA MET A 64 34.82 2.53 -0.66
C MET A 64 35.13 1.78 -1.96
N ASP A 65 35.93 0.74 -1.89
CA ASP A 65 36.06 -0.24 -2.95
C ASP A 65 34.76 -1.03 -3.04
N GLN A 66 34.01 -0.84 -4.15
CA GLN A 66 32.68 -1.38 -4.35
C GLN A 66 32.68 -2.91 -4.26
N THR A 67 33.59 -3.56 -4.95
CA THR A 67 33.74 -5.03 -4.95
C THR A 67 34.01 -5.56 -3.55
N SER A 68 34.88 -4.86 -2.80
CA SER A 68 35.15 -5.22 -1.41
C SER A 68 33.95 -5.08 -0.49
N VAL A 69 33.12 -4.04 -0.65
CA VAL A 69 31.89 -3.88 0.15
C VAL A 69 30.89 -4.98 -0.20
N GLU A 70 30.65 -5.24 -1.49
CA GLU A 70 29.73 -6.27 -1.96
C GLU A 70 30.09 -7.68 -1.48
N ALA A 71 31.41 -8.01 -1.50
CA ALA A 71 31.92 -9.31 -1.03
C ALA A 71 31.82 -9.49 0.50
N ASN A 72 31.78 -8.39 1.25
CA ASN A 72 31.79 -8.41 2.72
C ASN A 72 30.46 -8.02 3.35
N LEU A 73 29.42 -7.77 2.51
CA LEU A 73 28.06 -7.50 2.96
C LEU A 73 27.35 -8.81 3.29
N ASN A 74 26.87 -8.94 4.52
CA ASN A 74 26.08 -10.07 4.95
C ASN A 74 24.75 -9.60 5.56
N ILE A 75 23.65 -10.14 5.05
CA ILE A 75 22.29 -9.87 5.54
C ILE A 75 21.65 -11.22 5.88
N VAL A 76 21.12 -11.34 7.09
CA VAL A 76 20.48 -12.57 7.60
C VAL A 76 19.09 -12.24 8.11
N PRO A 77 18.04 -12.89 7.59
CA PRO A 77 17.98 -13.76 6.41
C PRO A 77 18.46 -13.09 5.13
N PRO A 78 18.92 -13.85 4.11
CA PRO A 78 19.43 -13.29 2.87
C PRO A 78 18.33 -12.58 2.09
N ILE A 79 18.64 -11.40 1.55
CA ILE A 79 17.75 -10.60 0.72
C ILE A 79 18.34 -10.55 -0.68
N PRO A 80 17.71 -11.10 -1.72
CA PRO A 80 18.10 -10.85 -3.10
C PRO A 80 17.92 -9.38 -3.45
N GLY A 81 18.96 -8.72 -3.99
CA GLY A 81 18.88 -7.29 -4.27
C GLY A 81 19.90 -6.81 -5.29
N LYS A 82 19.70 -5.58 -5.76
CA LYS A 82 20.64 -4.86 -6.62
C LYS A 82 21.34 -3.77 -5.84
N ILE A 83 22.65 -3.65 -6.07
CA ILE A 83 23.48 -2.60 -5.48
C ILE A 83 23.73 -1.52 -6.53
N SER A 84 23.66 -0.27 -6.13
CA SER A 84 24.03 0.89 -6.93
C SER A 84 24.84 1.88 -6.10
N TRP A 85 25.74 2.61 -6.75
CA TRP A 85 26.70 3.48 -6.08
C TRP A 85 26.63 4.93 -6.58
N ALA A 86 26.75 5.86 -5.65
CA ALA A 86 26.88 7.29 -5.91
C ALA A 86 27.92 7.90 -4.95
N GLY A 87 29.19 7.95 -5.37
CA GLY A 87 30.31 8.44 -4.55
C GLY A 87 30.49 7.64 -3.26
N ARG A 88 30.14 8.23 -2.11
CA ARG A 88 30.22 7.57 -0.79
C ARG A 88 28.93 6.88 -0.35
N LYS A 89 27.95 6.82 -1.22
CA LYS A 89 26.64 6.22 -0.91
C LYS A 89 26.45 4.94 -1.71
N MET A 90 26.06 3.88 -1.03
CA MET A 90 25.60 2.63 -1.59
C MET A 90 24.08 2.52 -1.36
N ALA A 91 23.32 2.33 -2.40
CA ALA A 91 21.91 1.97 -2.30
C ALA A 91 21.73 0.47 -2.60
N TYR A 92 20.96 -0.19 -1.77
CA TYR A 92 20.55 -1.59 -1.93
C TYR A 92 19.07 -1.67 -2.15
N THR A 93 18.65 -2.18 -3.30
CA THR A 93 17.23 -2.32 -3.69
C THR A 93 16.87 -3.80 -3.70
N PRO A 94 16.03 -4.28 -2.77
CA PRO A 94 15.49 -5.64 -2.82
C PRO A 94 14.80 -5.93 -4.15
N LEU A 95 14.97 -7.14 -4.67
CA LEU A 95 14.30 -7.58 -5.92
C LEU A 95 12.83 -7.96 -5.69
N LEU A 96 12.50 -8.36 -4.48
CA LEU A 96 11.15 -8.76 -4.06
C LEU A 96 10.77 -7.99 -2.79
N PRO A 97 9.48 -7.79 -2.53
CA PRO A 97 9.02 -7.28 -1.25
C PRO A 97 9.55 -8.14 -0.10
N LEU A 98 9.90 -7.50 1.01
CA LEU A 98 10.40 -8.22 2.17
C LEU A 98 9.24 -8.83 2.95
N PRO A 99 9.33 -10.11 3.36
CA PRO A 99 8.33 -10.74 4.20
C PRO A 99 8.08 -9.93 5.48
N TYR A 100 6.82 -9.63 5.78
CA TYR A 100 6.45 -8.90 6.99
C TYR A 100 6.66 -9.76 8.25
N GLY A 101 6.89 -9.11 9.38
CA GLY A 101 7.13 -9.74 10.67
C GLY A 101 8.54 -10.33 10.84
N THR A 102 9.46 -10.02 9.93
CA THR A 102 10.81 -10.60 9.89
C THR A 102 11.83 -9.59 10.42
N GLU A 103 12.75 -10.06 11.27
CA GLU A 103 13.91 -9.32 11.74
C GLU A 103 15.14 -9.66 10.89
N TYR A 104 15.85 -8.64 10.46
CA TYR A 104 17.05 -8.76 9.64
C TYR A 104 18.26 -8.23 10.39
N GLN A 105 19.34 -9.00 10.35
CA GLN A 105 20.65 -8.59 10.85
C GLN A 105 21.55 -8.21 9.67
N PHE A 106 22.16 -7.07 9.77
CA PHE A 106 23.04 -6.51 8.78
C PHE A 106 24.48 -6.47 9.33
N GLN A 107 25.45 -7.00 8.59
CA GLN A 107 26.85 -6.98 8.98
C GLN A 107 27.70 -6.60 7.78
N LEU A 108 28.66 -5.69 8.02
CA LEU A 108 29.66 -5.30 7.04
C LEU A 108 31.02 -5.23 7.74
N THR A 109 31.92 -6.14 7.39
CA THR A 109 33.25 -6.28 8.03
C THR A 109 34.31 -6.55 6.99
N GLY A 110 35.49 -5.92 7.13
CA GLY A 110 36.63 -6.21 6.26
C GLY A 110 36.64 -5.48 4.91
N ALA A 111 35.61 -4.68 4.60
CA ALA A 111 35.61 -3.85 3.40
C ALA A 111 36.72 -2.77 3.48
N VAL A 112 37.24 -2.35 2.34
CA VAL A 112 38.39 -1.44 2.25
C VAL A 112 38.03 -0.18 1.47
N ASP A 113 38.79 0.86 1.70
CA ASP A 113 38.70 2.15 1.02
C ASP A 113 39.17 2.02 -0.45
N GLN A 114 38.56 2.79 -1.35
CA GLN A 114 38.85 2.82 -2.78
C GLN A 114 40.30 3.22 -3.11
N PHE A 115 40.89 4.10 -2.28
CA PHE A 115 42.22 4.65 -2.49
C PHE A 115 43.33 3.93 -1.66
N ALA A 116 43.01 2.82 -1.04
CA ALA A 116 43.93 2.02 -0.26
C ALA A 116 45.08 1.46 -1.13
N LYS A 117 46.32 1.80 -0.80
CA LYS A 117 47.48 1.30 -1.53
C LYS A 117 47.67 -0.22 -1.31
N PRO A 118 48.12 -0.97 -2.33
CA PRO A 118 48.50 -2.36 -2.14
C PRO A 118 49.51 -2.50 -0.99
N GLY A 119 49.20 -3.29 0.02
CA GLY A 119 50.02 -3.47 1.22
C GLY A 119 49.70 -2.59 2.42
N ASN A 120 48.82 -1.58 2.28
CA ASN A 120 48.40 -0.72 3.38
C ASN A 120 46.87 -0.53 3.41
N LYS A 121 46.14 -1.62 3.12
CA LYS A 121 44.66 -1.62 3.13
C LYS A 121 44.16 -1.59 4.58
N THR A 122 43.71 -0.43 5.03
CA THR A 122 43.03 -0.31 6.31
C THR A 122 41.59 -0.82 6.13
N ALA A 123 41.27 -1.93 6.77
CA ALA A 123 39.91 -2.43 6.81
C ALA A 123 38.99 -1.43 7.54
N MET A 124 37.74 -1.35 7.13
CA MET A 124 36.77 -0.52 7.79
C MET A 124 36.48 -0.99 9.23
N GLU A 125 35.96 -0.06 10.05
CA GLU A 125 35.40 -0.41 11.34
C GLU A 125 34.23 -1.39 11.13
N PRO A 126 34.18 -2.53 11.88
CA PRO A 126 33.06 -3.45 11.79
C PRO A 126 31.72 -2.73 12.04
N PHE A 127 30.79 -2.86 11.11
CA PHE A 127 29.46 -2.30 11.24
C PHE A 127 28.43 -3.41 11.39
N LYS A 128 27.57 -3.29 12.41
CA LYS A 128 26.44 -4.18 12.66
C LYS A 128 25.21 -3.33 12.92
N ALA A 129 24.10 -3.72 12.32
CA ALA A 129 22.82 -3.08 12.50
C ALA A 129 21.71 -4.12 12.40
N SER A 130 20.52 -3.78 12.83
CA SER A 130 19.33 -4.58 12.59
C SER A 130 18.20 -3.68 12.10
N PHE A 131 17.26 -4.28 11.39
CA PHE A 131 15.99 -3.66 11.07
C PHE A 131 14.92 -4.75 11.06
N ARG A 132 13.67 -4.35 11.16
CA ARG A 132 12.55 -5.28 11.17
C ARG A 132 11.50 -4.80 10.18
N THR A 133 10.89 -5.74 9.44
CA THR A 133 9.68 -5.44 8.67
C THR A 133 8.48 -5.27 9.57
N ARG A 134 7.45 -4.56 9.10
CA ARG A 134 6.19 -4.38 9.83
C ARG A 134 5.58 -5.73 10.20
N ASP A 135 4.80 -5.76 11.27
CA ASP A 135 4.01 -6.94 11.61
C ASP A 135 2.96 -7.18 10.52
N ARG A 136 2.65 -8.43 10.22
CA ARG A 136 1.47 -8.79 9.46
C ARG A 136 0.24 -8.52 10.29
N ALA A 137 -0.61 -7.65 9.80
CA ALA A 137 -1.84 -7.30 10.48
C ALA A 137 -2.93 -6.96 9.47
N PHE A 138 -4.18 -7.13 9.86
CA PHE A 138 -5.33 -6.80 9.05
C PHE A 138 -6.51 -6.37 9.94
N ALA A 139 -7.47 -5.70 9.37
CA ALA A 139 -8.74 -5.44 10.02
C ALA A 139 -9.86 -6.20 9.30
N TYR A 140 -10.93 -6.49 10.00
CA TYR A 140 -12.11 -7.19 9.49
C TYR A 140 -13.35 -6.83 10.30
N VAL A 141 -14.52 -7.13 9.78
CA VAL A 141 -15.80 -6.99 10.50
C VAL A 141 -16.17 -8.33 11.13
N GLY A 142 -16.36 -8.34 12.43
CA GLY A 142 -16.77 -9.52 13.17
C GLY A 142 -18.24 -9.86 12.97
N VAL A 143 -18.61 -11.14 13.06
CA VAL A 143 -20.00 -11.61 12.85
C VAL A 143 -20.60 -12.33 14.05
N LYS A 144 -19.85 -12.56 15.13
CA LYS A 144 -20.31 -13.36 16.28
C LYS A 144 -20.10 -12.68 17.60
N ALA A 145 -21.02 -12.93 18.53
CA ALA A 145 -20.97 -12.51 19.93
C ALA A 145 -20.65 -11.00 20.08
N GLU A 146 -19.72 -10.67 20.95
CA GLU A 146 -19.30 -9.28 21.20
C GLU A 146 -18.57 -8.59 20.03
N GLU A 147 -18.17 -9.35 19.01
CA GLU A 147 -17.53 -8.84 17.80
C GLU A 147 -18.53 -8.47 16.70
N GLN A 148 -19.79 -8.86 16.82
CA GLN A 148 -20.78 -8.70 15.75
C GLN A 148 -20.93 -7.24 15.29
N GLY A 149 -20.71 -7.00 13.99
CA GLY A 149 -20.74 -5.69 13.34
C GLY A 149 -19.62 -4.74 13.73
N ARG A 150 -18.68 -5.18 14.55
CA ARG A 150 -17.58 -4.34 15.04
C ARG A 150 -16.33 -4.50 14.18
N LEU A 151 -15.56 -3.43 14.07
CA LEU A 151 -14.26 -3.45 13.42
C LEU A 151 -13.22 -4.03 14.37
N ILE A 152 -12.57 -5.08 13.91
CA ILE A 152 -11.55 -5.82 14.65
C ILE A 152 -10.21 -5.64 13.95
N PHE A 153 -9.18 -5.32 14.71
CA PHE A 153 -7.80 -5.32 14.25
C PHE A 153 -7.09 -6.57 14.76
N TYR A 154 -6.50 -7.33 13.87
CA TYR A 154 -5.76 -8.54 14.20
C TYR A 154 -4.31 -8.46 13.74
N ASN A 155 -3.39 -8.47 14.69
CA ASN A 155 -1.96 -8.61 14.44
C ASN A 155 -1.62 -10.09 14.31
N LEU A 156 -1.46 -10.58 13.10
CA LEU A 156 -1.20 -11.99 12.80
C LEU A 156 0.18 -12.42 13.30
N THR A 157 1.19 -11.54 13.23
CA THR A 157 2.55 -11.83 13.71
C THR A 157 2.58 -12.08 15.23
N ARG A 158 1.80 -11.31 16.00
CA ARG A 158 1.73 -11.40 17.47
C ARG A 158 0.55 -12.22 17.97
N GLN A 159 -0.33 -12.64 17.07
CA GLN A 159 -1.59 -13.30 17.38
C GLN A 159 -2.45 -12.49 18.38
N GLN A 160 -2.48 -11.19 18.21
CA GLN A 160 -3.18 -10.25 19.07
C GLN A 160 -4.41 -9.68 18.37
N LYS A 161 -5.58 -9.75 19.03
CA LYS A 161 -6.84 -9.21 18.57
C LYS A 161 -7.21 -7.97 19.40
N THR A 162 -7.66 -6.91 18.72
CA THR A 162 -8.12 -5.66 19.34
C THR A 162 -9.42 -5.24 18.70
N ILE A 163 -10.47 -5.07 19.50
CA ILE A 163 -11.76 -4.55 19.03
C ILE A 163 -11.65 -3.02 19.00
N LEU A 164 -11.88 -2.42 17.83
CA LEU A 164 -11.66 -0.99 17.63
C LEU A 164 -12.92 -0.14 17.82
N THR A 165 -14.11 -0.66 17.52
CA THR A 165 -15.35 0.12 17.57
C THR A 165 -16.22 -0.28 18.76
N PRO A 166 -17.05 0.64 19.29
CA PRO A 166 -18.00 0.34 20.36
C PRO A 166 -19.12 -0.59 19.90
N PRO A 167 -19.83 -1.28 20.81
CA PRO A 167 -20.83 -2.30 20.45
C PRO A 167 -22.09 -1.73 19.78
N ASP A 168 -22.38 -0.44 19.97
CA ASP A 168 -23.54 0.25 19.38
C ASP A 168 -23.26 0.79 17.98
N LEU A 169 -22.07 0.55 17.41
CA LEU A 169 -21.67 1.07 16.10
C LEU A 169 -21.35 -0.07 15.14
N LEU A 170 -22.29 -0.34 14.24
CA LEU A 170 -22.17 -1.36 13.20
C LEU A 170 -21.38 -0.80 12.01
N VAL A 171 -20.32 -1.47 11.63
CA VAL A 171 -19.42 -1.11 10.53
C VAL A 171 -19.92 -1.76 9.24
N MET A 172 -20.07 -0.96 8.18
CA MET A 172 -20.50 -1.43 6.85
C MET A 172 -19.31 -1.62 5.92
N ASP A 173 -18.49 -0.58 5.74
CA ASP A 173 -17.28 -0.63 4.92
C ASP A 173 -16.18 0.19 5.58
N PHE A 174 -14.90 -0.12 5.23
CA PHE A 174 -13.76 0.60 5.83
C PHE A 174 -12.55 0.64 4.90
N LYS A 175 -11.66 1.62 5.12
CA LYS A 175 -10.35 1.74 4.46
C LYS A 175 -9.29 2.20 5.46
N PHE A 176 -8.10 1.60 5.38
CA PHE A 176 -6.96 2.09 6.15
C PHE A 176 -6.47 3.43 5.62
N TYR A 177 -6.03 4.31 6.53
CA TYR A 177 -5.14 5.39 6.15
C TYR A 177 -3.79 4.83 5.69
N PRO A 178 -3.09 5.49 4.74
CA PRO A 178 -1.85 4.95 4.17
C PRO A 178 -0.75 4.69 5.20
N ASP A 179 -0.76 5.44 6.31
CA ASP A 179 0.18 5.26 7.41
C ASP A 179 -0.22 4.15 8.40
N GLY A 180 -1.36 3.50 8.19
CA GLY A 180 -1.90 2.46 9.06
C GLY A 180 -2.32 2.91 10.46
N SER A 181 -2.16 4.19 10.81
CA SER A 181 -2.47 4.70 12.15
C SER A 181 -3.95 4.78 12.46
N ARG A 182 -4.78 4.90 11.42
CA ARG A 182 -6.23 5.04 11.51
C ARG A 182 -6.94 4.25 10.41
N ILE A 183 -8.22 4.01 10.64
CA ILE A 183 -9.15 3.44 9.67
C ILE A 183 -10.30 4.42 9.50
N LEU A 184 -10.62 4.76 8.25
CA LEU A 184 -11.84 5.44 7.85
C LEU A 184 -12.91 4.38 7.64
N PHE A 185 -14.12 4.56 8.17
CA PHE A 185 -15.19 3.60 7.99
C PHE A 185 -16.57 4.26 7.93
N SER A 186 -17.49 3.62 7.23
CA SER A 186 -18.93 3.92 7.28
C SER A 186 -19.58 3.04 8.34
N GLY A 187 -20.51 3.61 9.10
CA GLY A 187 -21.19 2.85 10.14
C GLY A 187 -22.48 3.49 10.58
N VAL A 188 -23.33 2.65 11.15
CA VAL A 188 -24.67 2.99 11.67
C VAL A 188 -24.70 2.73 13.17
N ARG A 189 -25.21 3.68 13.94
CA ARG A 189 -25.49 3.42 15.36
C ARG A 189 -26.81 2.69 15.51
N SER A 190 -26.75 1.51 16.11
CA SER A 190 -27.94 0.76 16.48
C SER A 190 -28.63 1.47 17.65
N GLN A 191 -29.77 2.12 17.38
CA GLN A 191 -30.66 2.67 18.38
C GLN A 191 -31.98 1.88 18.30
N ASN A 192 -32.31 1.16 19.36
CA ASN A 192 -33.58 0.45 19.51
C ASN A 192 -33.91 -0.65 18.48
N GLN A 193 -32.97 -1.48 18.10
CA GLN A 193 -33.11 -2.65 17.21
C GLN A 193 -33.54 -2.34 15.76
N GLU A 194 -33.82 -1.11 15.39
CA GLU A 194 -34.00 -0.72 13.97
C GLU A 194 -32.67 -0.22 13.38
N GLN A 195 -32.14 -0.95 12.42
CA GLN A 195 -30.94 -0.58 11.64
C GLN A 195 -31.38 0.30 10.46
N ASP A 196 -31.34 1.61 10.62
CA ASP A 196 -31.48 2.51 9.47
C ASP A 196 -30.17 2.60 8.69
N LEU A 197 -29.94 1.65 7.77
CA LEU A 197 -28.76 1.60 6.90
C LEU A 197 -28.58 2.89 6.09
N LEU A 198 -29.67 3.59 5.81
CA LEU A 198 -29.64 4.87 5.10
C LEU A 198 -29.06 5.99 5.96
N SER A 199 -28.88 5.79 7.26
CA SER A 199 -28.31 6.77 8.19
C SER A 199 -26.80 6.62 8.40
N ALA A 200 -26.10 5.85 7.56
CA ALA A 200 -24.68 5.63 7.66
C ALA A 200 -23.88 6.95 7.68
N LYS A 201 -22.99 7.06 8.66
CA LYS A 201 -22.06 8.19 8.86
C LYS A 201 -20.64 7.74 8.62
N LEU A 202 -19.75 8.68 8.34
CA LEU A 202 -18.34 8.38 8.26
C LEU A 202 -17.63 8.70 9.59
N TYR A 203 -16.77 7.78 9.97
CA TYR A 203 -15.97 7.83 11.19
C TYR A 203 -14.52 7.49 10.89
N THR A 204 -13.63 7.91 11.79
CA THR A 204 -12.28 7.37 11.88
C THR A 204 -12.08 6.68 13.21
N VAL A 205 -11.23 5.66 13.23
CA VAL A 205 -10.80 5.00 14.47
C VAL A 205 -9.28 4.77 14.45
N THR A 206 -8.64 4.95 15.59
CA THR A 206 -7.20 4.70 15.75
C THR A 206 -6.91 3.20 15.87
N THR A 207 -5.84 2.73 15.21
CA THR A 207 -5.39 1.33 15.27
C THR A 207 -4.42 1.05 16.42
N GLY A 208 -3.81 2.10 17.00
CA GLY A 208 -2.71 1.98 17.95
C GLY A 208 -1.37 1.65 17.29
N ILE A 209 -1.30 1.60 15.95
CA ILE A 209 -0.07 1.38 15.19
C ILE A 209 0.58 2.72 14.89
N SER A 210 1.89 2.82 15.14
CA SER A 210 2.71 3.94 14.67
C SER A 210 3.66 3.43 13.60
N THR A 211 3.57 4.04 12.42
CA THR A 211 4.50 3.76 11.30
C THR A 211 5.75 4.66 11.34
N ARG A 212 5.81 5.58 12.32
CA ARG A 212 6.97 6.46 12.49
C ARG A 212 8.10 5.76 13.24
N ALA A 213 9.35 6.05 12.85
CA ALA A 213 10.51 5.56 13.56
C ALA A 213 10.48 5.97 15.05
N PRO A 214 10.90 5.09 15.99
CA PRO A 214 10.88 5.37 17.44
C PRO A 214 11.56 6.68 17.85
N ALA A 215 12.60 7.08 17.13
CA ALA A 215 13.33 8.35 17.37
C ALA A 215 12.54 9.63 17.05
N GLN A 216 11.43 9.53 16.31
CA GLN A 216 10.55 10.66 15.95
C GLN A 216 9.19 10.59 16.70
N ALA A 217 8.97 9.57 17.50
CA ALA A 217 7.76 9.39 18.28
C ALA A 217 7.79 10.25 19.56
N THR A 218 7.87 11.56 19.43
CA THR A 218 7.66 12.51 20.55
C THR A 218 6.19 12.76 20.86
N VAL A 219 5.28 12.19 20.06
CA VAL A 219 3.83 12.25 20.30
C VAL A 219 3.37 10.83 20.58
N SER A 220 2.76 10.61 21.74
CA SER A 220 2.11 9.36 22.13
C SER A 220 1.31 8.80 20.96
N SER A 221 1.58 7.55 20.56
CA SER A 221 0.67 6.84 19.67
C SER A 221 -0.71 6.87 20.35
N ASP A 222 -1.71 7.44 19.67
CA ASP A 222 -3.07 7.37 20.19
C ASP A 222 -3.41 5.90 20.50
N SER A 223 -4.00 5.66 21.67
CA SER A 223 -4.44 4.31 22.02
C SER A 223 -5.42 3.79 20.95
N ALA A 224 -5.38 2.50 20.68
CA ALA A 224 -6.33 1.88 19.76
C ALA A 224 -7.78 2.12 20.20
N GLY A 225 -8.70 2.28 19.25
CA GLY A 225 -10.13 2.36 19.51
C GLY A 225 -10.69 3.76 19.79
N LYS A 226 -9.92 4.84 19.57
CA LYS A 226 -10.47 6.20 19.62
C LYS A 226 -11.27 6.48 18.35
N VAL A 227 -12.60 6.55 18.48
CA VAL A 227 -13.53 6.80 17.36
C VAL A 227 -13.88 8.28 17.29
N GLU A 228 -13.78 8.86 16.10
CA GLU A 228 -14.17 10.25 15.81
C GLU A 228 -15.08 10.30 14.59
N GLN A 229 -16.19 11.08 14.66
CA GLN A 229 -17.09 11.26 13.52
C GLN A 229 -16.49 12.28 12.55
N VAL A 230 -16.42 11.89 11.26
CA VAL A 230 -15.90 12.72 10.15
C VAL A 230 -17.04 13.41 9.41
N LEU A 231 -18.12 12.69 9.14
CA LEU A 231 -19.27 13.19 8.37
C LEU A 231 -20.57 12.64 8.94
N ASP A 232 -21.56 13.48 9.08
CA ASP A 232 -22.90 13.06 9.44
C ASP A 232 -23.76 12.66 8.22
N SER A 233 -24.96 12.17 8.51
CA SER A 233 -25.98 11.81 7.51
C SER A 233 -27.29 12.54 7.70
N LYS A 234 -27.26 13.73 8.32
CA LYS A 234 -28.47 14.47 8.69
C LYS A 234 -29.26 14.96 7.46
N ASP A 235 -28.57 15.66 6.57
CA ASP A 235 -29.20 16.26 5.39
C ASP A 235 -28.97 15.42 4.12
N TYR A 236 -27.98 14.55 4.13
CA TYR A 236 -27.59 13.69 3.01
C TYR A 236 -27.39 12.25 3.47
N GLN A 237 -27.80 11.32 2.64
CA GLN A 237 -27.39 9.92 2.75
C GLN A 237 -25.98 9.76 2.17
N ASN A 238 -25.08 9.12 2.89
CA ASN A 238 -23.76 8.76 2.43
C ASN A 238 -23.80 7.34 1.83
N LEU A 239 -23.37 7.19 0.58
CA LEU A 239 -23.43 5.92 -0.15
C LEU A 239 -22.06 5.23 -0.14
N LYS A 240 -21.15 5.68 -0.97
CA LYS A 240 -19.81 5.15 -1.14
C LYS A 240 -18.77 6.22 -0.78
N PHE A 241 -17.64 5.80 -0.25
CA PHE A 241 -16.52 6.68 0.02
C PHE A 241 -15.20 6.08 -0.49
N ASP A 242 -14.24 6.95 -0.73
CA ASP A 242 -12.86 6.60 -1.02
C ASP A 242 -11.90 7.53 -0.27
N LEU A 243 -10.67 7.06 -0.05
CA LEU A 243 -9.61 7.78 0.64
C LEU A 243 -8.40 7.92 -0.29
N SER A 244 -7.89 9.15 -0.43
CA SER A 244 -6.72 9.42 -1.26
C SER A 244 -5.47 8.69 -0.76
N ALA A 245 -4.56 8.35 -1.67
CA ALA A 245 -3.32 7.65 -1.38
C ALA A 245 -2.37 8.43 -0.42
N ASP A 246 -2.52 9.75 -0.35
CA ASP A 246 -1.80 10.60 0.62
C ASP A 246 -2.54 10.75 1.97
N GLY A 247 -3.74 10.18 2.11
CA GLY A 247 -4.57 10.21 3.31
C GLY A 247 -5.19 11.56 3.65
N LYS A 248 -5.15 12.55 2.74
CA LYS A 248 -5.61 13.91 3.04
C LYS A 248 -7.00 14.23 2.52
N THR A 249 -7.47 13.51 1.50
CA THR A 249 -8.76 13.77 0.89
C THR A 249 -9.65 12.54 0.97
N ILE A 250 -10.85 12.72 1.50
CA ILE A 250 -11.92 11.73 1.44
C ILE A 250 -12.89 12.21 0.36
N VAL A 251 -13.26 11.32 -0.54
CA VAL A 251 -14.35 11.54 -1.49
C VAL A 251 -15.53 10.69 -1.07
N VAL A 252 -16.73 11.27 -1.01
CA VAL A 252 -17.95 10.58 -0.63
C VAL A 252 -19.06 10.87 -1.61
N GLN A 253 -19.75 9.84 -2.07
CA GLN A 253 -20.94 9.96 -2.88
C GLN A 253 -22.16 10.16 -1.96
N ARG A 254 -22.93 11.19 -2.23
CA ARG A 254 -24.05 11.61 -1.38
C ARG A 254 -25.29 11.89 -2.20
N VAL A 255 -26.43 11.64 -1.59
CA VAL A 255 -27.76 12.03 -2.11
C VAL A 255 -28.52 12.83 -1.05
N SER A 256 -29.10 13.95 -1.44
CA SER A 256 -29.89 14.79 -0.53
C SER A 256 -31.16 14.06 -0.09
N ARG A 257 -31.46 14.10 1.21
CA ARG A 257 -32.70 13.50 1.76
C ARG A 257 -33.95 14.27 1.38
N SER A 258 -33.80 15.56 1.19
CA SER A 258 -34.94 16.44 0.81
C SER A 258 -35.16 16.49 -0.71
N ASN A 259 -34.12 16.32 -1.50
CA ASN A 259 -34.18 16.38 -2.96
C ASN A 259 -33.26 15.32 -3.60
N PRO A 260 -33.77 14.12 -3.92
CA PRO A 260 -32.95 13.05 -4.51
C PRO A 260 -32.26 13.39 -5.84
N SER A 261 -32.67 14.48 -6.52
CA SER A 261 -31.97 14.98 -7.71
C SER A 261 -30.63 15.62 -7.38
N GLU A 262 -30.41 16.02 -6.14
CA GLU A 262 -29.10 16.47 -5.64
C GLU A 262 -28.27 15.26 -5.22
N PHE A 263 -27.66 14.66 -6.22
CA PHE A 263 -26.79 13.50 -6.11
C PHE A 263 -25.42 13.83 -6.71
N GLY A 264 -24.33 13.45 -6.01
CA GLY A 264 -22.99 13.69 -6.54
C GLY A 264 -21.88 13.37 -5.53
N LEU A 265 -20.67 13.71 -5.92
CA LEU A 265 -19.48 13.53 -5.10
C LEU A 265 -19.16 14.77 -4.28
N TRP A 266 -18.67 14.53 -3.07
CA TRP A 266 -18.24 15.55 -2.13
C TRP A 266 -16.81 15.25 -1.69
N THR A 267 -16.00 16.28 -1.49
CA THR A 267 -14.67 16.18 -0.91
C THR A 267 -14.65 16.64 0.54
N ILE A 268 -13.91 15.93 1.37
CA ILE A 268 -13.65 16.26 2.76
C ILE A 268 -12.14 16.30 2.95
N GLN A 269 -11.64 17.41 3.48
CA GLN A 269 -10.24 17.59 3.84
C GLN A 269 -10.10 17.92 5.32
N PRO A 270 -8.98 17.59 5.97
CA PRO A 270 -8.77 17.91 7.38
C PRO A 270 -8.99 19.39 7.69
N GLY A 271 -9.86 19.67 8.69
CA GLY A 271 -10.18 21.03 9.12
C GLY A 271 -11.07 21.84 8.17
N ALA A 272 -11.48 21.31 7.03
CA ALA A 272 -12.36 21.98 6.08
C ALA A 272 -13.80 21.43 6.15
N LYS A 273 -14.77 22.24 5.76
CA LYS A 273 -16.15 21.77 5.58
C LYS A 273 -16.24 20.91 4.32
N PRO A 274 -17.14 19.89 4.31
CA PRO A 274 -17.43 19.12 3.10
C PRO A 274 -17.85 20.03 1.94
N ARG A 275 -17.32 19.77 0.74
CA ARG A 275 -17.63 20.55 -0.47
C ARG A 275 -18.10 19.63 -1.58
N PRO A 276 -19.17 19.98 -2.30
CA PRO A 276 -19.56 19.27 -3.51
C PRO A 276 -18.47 19.43 -4.58
N LEU A 277 -18.28 18.41 -5.39
CA LEU A 277 -17.53 18.47 -6.64
C LEU A 277 -18.51 18.88 -7.75
N ASP A 278 -18.15 19.93 -8.49
CA ASP A 278 -18.97 20.46 -9.57
C ASP A 278 -18.70 19.66 -10.87
N HIS A 279 -19.44 18.58 -11.05
CA HIS A 279 -19.40 17.74 -12.24
C HIS A 279 -20.74 17.01 -12.41
N GLU A 280 -20.96 16.44 -13.60
CA GLU A 280 -22.13 15.59 -13.83
C GLU A 280 -22.13 14.37 -12.92
N PRO A 281 -23.30 13.97 -12.38
CA PRO A 281 -23.42 12.77 -11.59
C PRO A 281 -22.93 11.53 -12.33
N GLY A 282 -22.34 10.59 -11.61
CA GLY A 282 -21.84 9.33 -12.16
C GLY A 282 -22.04 8.16 -11.21
N GLY A 283 -21.62 7.00 -11.67
CA GLY A 283 -21.68 5.76 -10.91
C GLY A 283 -20.48 5.56 -10.00
N ASP A 284 -19.88 4.39 -10.10
CA ASP A 284 -18.73 4.00 -9.30
C ASP A 284 -17.49 4.86 -9.56
N PHE A 285 -16.68 5.09 -8.54
CA PHE A 285 -15.51 5.95 -8.63
C PHE A 285 -14.35 5.45 -7.77
N LEU A 286 -13.13 5.83 -8.17
CA LEU A 286 -11.88 5.63 -7.43
C LEU A 286 -11.03 6.90 -7.50
N ILE A 287 -10.33 7.23 -6.42
CA ILE A 287 -9.33 8.29 -6.41
C ILE A 287 -8.07 7.81 -7.11
N THR A 288 -7.48 8.64 -7.97
CA THR A 288 -6.22 8.32 -8.65
C THR A 288 -5.05 8.24 -7.65
N PRO A 289 -4.01 7.40 -7.93
CA PRO A 289 -2.88 7.20 -7.02
C PRO A 289 -2.09 8.46 -6.67
N ASP A 290 -2.12 9.48 -7.53
CA ASP A 290 -1.49 10.78 -7.29
C ASP A 290 -2.33 11.70 -6.37
N SER A 291 -3.51 11.24 -5.93
CA SER A 291 -4.44 11.97 -5.06
C SER A 291 -4.99 13.28 -5.64
N ASN A 292 -4.90 13.49 -6.95
CA ASN A 292 -5.29 14.74 -7.61
C ASN A 292 -6.59 14.68 -8.39
N ALA A 293 -7.04 13.46 -8.75
CA ALA A 293 -8.23 13.25 -9.54
C ALA A 293 -9.02 12.02 -9.07
N ILE A 294 -10.21 11.85 -9.66
CA ILE A 294 -11.01 10.63 -9.57
C ILE A 294 -11.27 10.09 -10.96
N ALA A 295 -11.33 8.78 -11.07
CA ALA A 295 -11.90 8.11 -12.22
C ALA A 295 -13.33 7.68 -11.85
N MET A 296 -14.32 8.13 -12.61
CA MET A 296 -15.73 7.88 -12.32
C MET A 296 -16.45 7.37 -13.57
N ALA A 297 -17.29 6.35 -13.39
CA ALA A 297 -18.18 5.88 -14.45
C ALA A 297 -19.24 6.94 -14.76
N GLN A 298 -19.26 7.45 -16.01
CA GLN A 298 -20.20 8.46 -16.47
C GLN A 298 -20.83 8.04 -17.82
N GLY A 299 -22.14 7.83 -17.84
CA GLY A 299 -22.84 7.43 -19.05
C GLY A 299 -22.23 6.17 -19.67
N GLN A 300 -21.63 6.32 -20.88
CA GLN A 300 -21.00 5.20 -21.60
C GLN A 300 -19.47 5.19 -21.50
N GLY A 301 -18.89 5.91 -20.55
CA GLY A 301 -17.44 6.00 -20.41
C GLY A 301 -16.97 6.20 -18.99
N VAL A 302 -15.68 6.42 -18.83
CA VAL A 302 -15.02 6.80 -17.58
C VAL A 302 -14.49 8.22 -17.71
N GLY A 303 -14.98 9.11 -16.86
CA GLY A 303 -14.45 10.48 -16.74
C GLY A 303 -13.30 10.54 -15.74
N ILE A 304 -12.23 11.24 -16.10
CA ILE A 304 -11.14 11.58 -15.18
C ILE A 304 -11.33 13.04 -14.74
N LEU A 305 -11.74 13.20 -13.50
CA LEU A 305 -12.20 14.46 -12.93
C LEU A 305 -11.24 14.94 -11.84
N PRO A 306 -10.73 16.18 -11.91
CA PRO A 306 -9.82 16.70 -10.90
C PRO A 306 -10.53 16.93 -9.56
N LEU A 307 -9.82 16.70 -8.46
CA LEU A 307 -10.29 17.02 -7.11
C LEU A 307 -10.16 18.51 -6.78
N THR A 308 -9.51 19.28 -7.65
CA THR A 308 -9.40 20.74 -7.52
C THR A 308 -10.73 21.38 -7.92
N PRO A 309 -11.32 22.25 -7.09
CA PRO A 309 -12.57 22.93 -7.41
C PRO A 309 -12.49 23.74 -8.71
N ASN A 310 -13.58 23.72 -9.49
CA ASN A 310 -13.75 24.47 -10.76
C ASN A 310 -12.73 24.13 -11.86
N ALA A 311 -12.00 23.04 -11.74
CA ALA A 311 -11.12 22.58 -12.81
C ALA A 311 -11.91 21.79 -13.87
N GLN A 312 -11.50 21.92 -15.13
CA GLN A 312 -12.11 21.16 -16.23
C GLN A 312 -11.76 19.68 -16.12
N PRO A 313 -12.63 18.77 -16.58
CA PRO A 313 -12.31 17.35 -16.69
C PRO A 313 -10.97 17.14 -17.43
N LEU A 314 -10.16 16.20 -16.92
CA LEU A 314 -8.82 15.94 -17.47
C LEU A 314 -8.91 15.08 -18.73
N ASP A 315 -9.80 14.07 -18.73
CA ASP A 315 -9.97 13.12 -19.81
C ASP A 315 -11.33 12.44 -19.76
N PHE A 316 -11.73 11.82 -20.87
CA PHE A 316 -12.90 10.95 -20.94
C PHE A 316 -12.59 9.73 -21.81
N LEU A 317 -12.81 8.54 -21.26
CA LEU A 317 -12.48 7.26 -21.85
C LEU A 317 -13.76 6.52 -22.27
N PRO A 318 -14.32 6.75 -23.46
CA PRO A 318 -15.65 6.26 -23.88
C PRO A 318 -15.69 4.74 -24.08
N LYS A 319 -14.54 4.08 -24.14
CA LYS A 319 -14.43 2.63 -24.34
C LYS A 319 -14.76 1.82 -23.09
N PHE A 320 -14.52 2.39 -21.91
CA PHE A 320 -14.57 1.67 -20.64
C PHE A 320 -15.81 2.04 -19.83
N GLY A 321 -16.43 1.05 -19.19
CA GLY A 321 -17.59 1.27 -18.34
C GLY A 321 -17.23 1.55 -16.88
N MET A 322 -16.07 1.03 -16.41
CA MET A 322 -15.61 1.25 -15.03
C MET A 322 -14.10 1.02 -14.89
N VAL A 323 -13.52 1.63 -13.85
CA VAL A 323 -12.17 1.36 -13.37
C VAL A 323 -12.27 0.38 -12.20
N ILE A 324 -11.51 -0.71 -12.26
CA ILE A 324 -11.45 -1.70 -11.18
C ILE A 324 -10.42 -1.30 -10.13
N ASN A 325 -9.19 -0.95 -10.58
CA ASN A 325 -8.12 -0.51 -9.69
C ASN A 325 -7.00 0.19 -10.46
N PHE A 326 -6.15 0.88 -9.72
CA PHE A 326 -4.91 1.47 -10.20
C PHE A 326 -3.69 0.74 -9.63
N ALA A 327 -2.61 0.70 -10.39
CA ALA A 327 -1.29 0.37 -9.86
C ALA A 327 -0.88 1.44 -8.83
N LYS A 328 -0.29 1.02 -7.70
CA LYS A 328 0.08 1.95 -6.59
C LYS A 328 1.02 3.08 -7.03
N ASP A 329 1.86 2.82 -8.02
CA ASP A 329 2.79 3.82 -8.60
C ASP A 329 2.13 4.71 -9.68
N GLY A 330 0.85 4.51 -9.96
CA GLY A 330 0.11 5.25 -10.97
C GLY A 330 0.49 4.93 -12.42
N SER A 331 1.32 3.91 -12.67
CA SER A 331 1.80 3.57 -14.03
C SER A 331 0.74 2.94 -14.92
N ALA A 332 -0.28 2.32 -14.32
CA ALA A 332 -1.34 1.61 -15.03
C ALA A 332 -2.65 1.61 -14.26
N ALA A 333 -3.73 1.32 -14.97
CA ALA A 333 -5.06 1.04 -14.43
C ALA A 333 -5.61 -0.24 -15.04
N VAL A 334 -6.52 -0.88 -14.34
CA VAL A 334 -7.32 -2.00 -14.85
C VAL A 334 -8.75 -1.53 -15.02
N MET A 335 -9.26 -1.65 -16.25
CA MET A 335 -10.56 -1.13 -16.64
C MET A 335 -11.41 -2.22 -17.32
N VAL A 336 -12.72 -2.17 -17.09
CA VAL A 336 -13.67 -3.09 -17.73
C VAL A 336 -14.38 -2.40 -18.89
N LYS A 337 -14.42 -3.10 -20.02
CA LYS A 337 -15.29 -2.79 -21.15
C LYS A 337 -16.44 -3.78 -21.18
N PHE A 338 -17.68 -3.26 -21.24
CA PHE A 338 -18.86 -4.07 -21.48
C PHE A 338 -19.06 -4.25 -23.00
N ASN A 339 -19.07 -5.48 -23.47
CA ASN A 339 -19.20 -5.81 -24.88
C ASN A 339 -20.69 -5.98 -25.28
N SER A 340 -20.99 -5.79 -26.56
CA SER A 340 -22.36 -5.94 -27.10
C SER A 340 -22.87 -7.38 -27.09
N ASP A 341 -21.99 -8.38 -26.93
CA ASP A 341 -22.31 -9.79 -26.78
C ASP A 341 -22.43 -10.22 -25.31
N TYR A 342 -22.63 -9.27 -24.39
CA TYR A 342 -22.75 -9.49 -22.95
C TYR A 342 -21.50 -10.03 -22.26
N THR A 343 -20.36 -10.13 -22.95
CA THR A 343 -19.08 -10.45 -22.33
C THR A 343 -18.46 -9.19 -21.73
N ARG A 344 -17.53 -9.37 -20.81
CA ARG A 344 -16.72 -8.32 -20.21
C ARG A 344 -15.27 -8.50 -20.58
N SER A 345 -14.63 -7.45 -21.06
CA SER A 345 -13.19 -7.45 -21.34
C SER A 345 -12.46 -6.62 -20.31
N LEU A 346 -11.42 -7.20 -19.71
CA LEU A 346 -10.53 -6.54 -18.77
C LEU A 346 -9.33 -6.01 -19.52
N PHE A 347 -9.07 -4.71 -19.39
CA PHE A 347 -7.98 -4.02 -20.06
C PHE A 347 -6.94 -3.54 -19.06
N LEU A 348 -5.68 -3.72 -19.41
CA LEU A 348 -4.56 -3.02 -18.79
C LEU A 348 -4.32 -1.73 -19.58
N VAL A 349 -4.54 -0.59 -18.96
CA VAL A 349 -4.37 0.75 -19.55
C VAL A 349 -3.16 1.39 -18.87
N LYS A 350 -2.14 1.75 -19.67
CA LYS A 350 -0.91 2.38 -19.18
C LYS A 350 -0.92 3.88 -19.45
N ASN A 351 -0.23 4.67 -18.63
CA ASN A 351 -0.13 6.12 -18.76
C ASN A 351 0.37 6.62 -20.13
N GLN A 352 1.01 5.76 -20.92
CA GLN A 352 1.48 6.08 -22.26
C GLN A 352 0.41 5.88 -23.36
N GLY A 353 -0.85 5.66 -22.96
CA GLY A 353 -1.97 5.42 -23.87
C GLY A 353 -2.02 4.00 -24.44
N SER A 354 -1.21 3.07 -23.96
CA SER A 354 -1.29 1.67 -24.35
C SER A 354 -2.46 1.00 -23.66
N GLU A 355 -3.37 0.42 -24.42
CA GLU A 355 -4.53 -0.34 -23.96
C GLU A 355 -4.41 -1.79 -24.43
N GLN A 356 -4.37 -2.74 -23.52
CA GLN A 356 -4.20 -4.15 -23.82
C GLN A 356 -5.31 -4.97 -23.18
N GLU A 357 -6.07 -5.71 -23.96
CA GLU A 357 -7.05 -6.67 -23.44
C GLU A 357 -6.30 -7.85 -22.84
N ILE A 358 -6.45 -8.04 -21.52
CA ILE A 358 -5.74 -9.09 -20.77
C ILE A 358 -6.64 -10.29 -20.42
N LEU A 359 -7.97 -10.08 -20.48
CA LEU A 359 -8.95 -11.12 -20.22
C LEU A 359 -10.26 -10.78 -20.91
N ARG A 360 -10.96 -11.78 -21.42
CA ARG A 360 -12.37 -11.71 -21.79
C ARG A 360 -13.14 -12.81 -21.08
N THR A 361 -14.26 -12.46 -20.45
CA THR A 361 -15.06 -13.38 -19.65
C THR A 361 -16.56 -13.19 -19.90
N THR A 362 -17.33 -14.25 -19.71
CA THR A 362 -18.79 -14.21 -19.69
C THR A 362 -19.34 -13.86 -18.29
N GLY A 363 -18.54 -14.06 -17.25
CA GLY A 363 -18.88 -13.68 -15.87
C GLY A 363 -18.44 -12.28 -15.51
N SER A 364 -18.48 -11.97 -14.22
CA SER A 364 -18.17 -10.65 -13.66
C SER A 364 -16.68 -10.49 -13.28
N VAL A 365 -16.23 -9.25 -13.28
CA VAL A 365 -14.96 -8.83 -12.68
C VAL A 365 -15.30 -8.04 -11.43
N HIS A 366 -15.10 -8.62 -10.25
CA HIS A 366 -15.50 -8.02 -8.98
C HIS A 366 -14.43 -7.06 -8.44
N SER A 367 -13.21 -7.55 -8.31
CA SER A 367 -12.06 -6.76 -7.85
C SER A 367 -10.76 -7.30 -8.41
N CYS A 368 -9.75 -6.45 -8.51
CA CYS A 368 -8.39 -6.83 -8.86
C CYS A 368 -7.39 -5.99 -8.09
N GLU A 369 -6.27 -6.59 -7.69
CA GLU A 369 -5.15 -5.91 -7.02
C GLU A 369 -3.84 -6.22 -7.74
N PHE A 370 -3.03 -5.18 -7.97
CA PHE A 370 -1.71 -5.32 -8.56
C PHE A 370 -0.72 -5.85 -7.53
N SER A 371 0.15 -6.78 -7.94
CA SER A 371 1.34 -7.12 -7.16
C SER A 371 2.24 -5.89 -7.00
N ALA A 372 3.09 -5.87 -5.98
CA ALA A 372 3.97 -4.73 -5.65
C ALA A 372 4.88 -4.29 -6.81
N GLN A 373 5.21 -5.20 -7.72
CA GLN A 373 6.02 -4.93 -8.92
C GLN A 373 5.20 -4.75 -10.20
N ASN A 374 3.86 -4.74 -10.14
CA ASN A 374 2.96 -4.66 -11.28
C ASN A 374 3.20 -5.74 -12.35
N GLN A 375 3.64 -6.94 -11.94
CA GLN A 375 3.88 -8.06 -12.86
C GLN A 375 2.73 -9.06 -12.88
N ILE A 376 1.98 -9.14 -11.80
CA ILE A 376 0.84 -10.02 -11.63
C ILE A 376 -0.35 -9.18 -11.19
N LEU A 377 -1.52 -9.51 -11.70
CA LEU A 377 -2.79 -8.98 -11.27
C LEU A 377 -3.58 -10.12 -10.60
N TYR A 378 -3.88 -9.97 -9.32
CA TYR A 378 -4.73 -10.90 -8.60
C TYR A 378 -6.16 -10.41 -8.64
N CYS A 379 -7.08 -11.26 -9.11
CA CYS A 379 -8.47 -10.86 -9.31
C CYS A 379 -9.46 -11.84 -8.66
N LEU A 380 -10.53 -11.29 -8.14
CA LEU A 380 -11.77 -11.99 -7.88
C LEU A 380 -12.66 -11.86 -9.12
N LEU A 381 -12.90 -12.96 -9.78
CA LEU A 381 -13.66 -13.08 -11.00
C LEU A 381 -14.81 -14.06 -10.78
N SER A 382 -15.81 -14.05 -11.66
CA SER A 382 -16.79 -15.11 -11.73
C SER A 382 -16.92 -15.67 -13.14
N GLN A 383 -17.52 -16.84 -13.23
CA GLN A 383 -17.90 -17.48 -14.49
C GLN A 383 -19.36 -17.92 -14.44
N LEU A 384 -20.04 -17.86 -15.58
CA LEU A 384 -21.38 -18.41 -15.68
C LEU A 384 -21.35 -19.94 -15.56
N ILE A 385 -22.26 -20.49 -14.77
CA ILE A 385 -22.44 -21.94 -14.64
C ILE A 385 -23.25 -22.43 -15.84
N VAL A 386 -22.68 -23.38 -16.58
CA VAL A 386 -23.33 -23.94 -17.77
C VAL A 386 -24.61 -24.69 -17.37
N GLY A 387 -25.75 -24.31 -17.97
CA GLY A 387 -27.05 -24.93 -17.74
C GLY A 387 -27.90 -24.27 -16.64
N GLU A 388 -27.38 -23.29 -15.93
CA GLU A 388 -28.14 -22.45 -14.99
C GLU A 388 -28.17 -21.01 -15.50
N GLU A 389 -29.39 -20.44 -15.66
CA GLU A 389 -29.53 -19.06 -16.09
C GLU A 389 -29.06 -18.11 -14.98
N PHE A 390 -28.20 -17.16 -15.32
CA PHE A 390 -27.73 -16.06 -14.46
C PHE A 390 -26.99 -16.45 -13.18
N LYS A 391 -26.58 -17.71 -13.00
CA LYS A 391 -25.79 -18.13 -11.87
C LYS A 391 -24.31 -18.05 -12.19
N GLU A 392 -23.60 -17.24 -11.42
CA GLU A 392 -22.15 -17.08 -11.52
C GLU A 392 -21.43 -17.78 -10.36
N GLU A 393 -20.27 -18.36 -10.63
CA GLU A 393 -19.42 -18.99 -9.62
C GLU A 393 -18.13 -18.18 -9.47
N PRO A 394 -17.87 -17.58 -8.28
CA PRO A 394 -16.68 -16.80 -8.04
C PRO A 394 -15.42 -17.66 -7.94
N PHE A 395 -14.29 -17.11 -8.36
CA PHE A 395 -12.96 -17.70 -8.20
C PHE A 395 -11.88 -16.64 -8.10
N LEU A 396 -10.82 -16.94 -7.36
CA LEU A 396 -9.60 -16.14 -7.33
C LEU A 396 -8.66 -16.59 -8.45
N ALA A 397 -8.06 -15.63 -9.12
CA ALA A 397 -7.12 -15.86 -10.20
C ALA A 397 -5.91 -14.92 -10.14
N ALA A 398 -4.79 -15.39 -10.70
CA ALA A 398 -3.61 -14.60 -10.99
C ALA A 398 -3.47 -14.45 -12.51
N ILE A 399 -3.33 -13.22 -12.98
CA ILE A 399 -3.11 -12.89 -14.40
C ILE A 399 -1.70 -12.33 -14.54
N SER A 400 -0.83 -12.96 -15.32
CA SER A 400 0.48 -12.42 -15.65
C SER A 400 0.32 -11.18 -16.52
N LEU A 401 0.86 -10.04 -16.11
CA LEU A 401 0.85 -8.80 -16.90
C LEU A 401 1.98 -8.72 -17.93
N LYS A 402 2.81 -9.76 -18.00
CA LYS A 402 3.78 -9.98 -19.07
C LYS A 402 3.21 -11.01 -20.03
N PRO A 403 2.96 -10.64 -21.29
CA PRO A 403 2.46 -11.59 -22.28
C PRO A 403 3.50 -12.69 -22.55
N ASN A 404 3.03 -13.88 -22.94
CA ASN A 404 3.86 -14.98 -23.41
C ASN A 404 4.43 -14.71 -24.82
N ASP A 405 5.22 -15.64 -25.35
CA ASP A 405 5.83 -15.52 -26.69
C ASP A 405 4.80 -15.41 -27.84
N LYS A 406 3.54 -15.76 -27.59
CA LYS A 406 2.42 -15.61 -28.52
C LYS A 406 1.64 -14.31 -28.34
N ASN A 407 2.13 -13.41 -27.47
CA ASN A 407 1.46 -12.17 -27.09
C ASN A 407 0.10 -12.38 -26.39
N GLU A 408 -0.04 -13.49 -25.66
CA GLU A 408 -1.23 -13.82 -24.87
C GLU A 408 -0.94 -13.66 -23.39
N TYR A 409 -1.94 -13.24 -22.63
CA TYR A 409 -1.87 -13.14 -21.18
C TYR A 409 -2.31 -14.45 -20.54
N THR A 410 -1.56 -14.90 -19.54
CA THR A 410 -1.82 -16.18 -18.86
C THR A 410 -2.63 -15.94 -17.60
N LEU A 411 -3.78 -16.60 -17.50
CA LEU A 411 -4.61 -16.66 -16.30
C LEU A 411 -4.40 -18.01 -15.61
N LYS A 412 -4.05 -17.97 -14.32
CA LYS A 412 -3.99 -19.14 -13.43
C LYS A 412 -5.11 -19.02 -12.40
N ARG A 413 -6.04 -19.95 -12.38
CA ARG A 413 -7.03 -20.05 -11.30
C ARG A 413 -6.33 -20.53 -10.03
N LEU A 414 -6.57 -19.85 -8.93
CA LEU A 414 -5.99 -20.14 -7.62
C LEU A 414 -6.93 -21.00 -6.78
N ILE A 415 -8.18 -20.55 -6.64
CA ILE A 415 -9.21 -21.26 -5.88
C ILE A 415 -10.60 -20.90 -6.45
N VAL A 416 -11.50 -21.88 -6.49
CA VAL A 416 -12.92 -21.69 -6.85
C VAL A 416 -13.73 -21.63 -5.56
N LEU A 417 -14.73 -20.76 -5.52
CA LEU A 417 -15.54 -20.47 -4.34
C LEU A 417 -17.02 -20.79 -4.65
N PRO A 418 -17.38 -22.09 -4.69
CA PRO A 418 -18.72 -22.49 -5.07
C PRO A 418 -19.76 -21.97 -4.08
N GLU A 419 -20.96 -21.66 -4.58
CA GLU A 419 -22.11 -21.18 -3.78
C GLU A 419 -21.92 -19.85 -3.06
N GLN A 420 -20.82 -19.11 -3.33
CA GLN A 420 -20.64 -17.77 -2.81
C GLN A 420 -21.20 -16.74 -3.80
N GLN A 421 -21.86 -15.72 -3.29
CA GLN A 421 -22.38 -14.59 -4.08
C GLN A 421 -21.50 -13.35 -3.84
N GLU A 422 -21.22 -13.06 -2.60
CA GLU A 422 -20.41 -11.93 -2.19
C GLU A 422 -19.13 -12.43 -1.52
N VAL A 423 -18.00 -11.99 -2.03
CA VAL A 423 -16.66 -12.31 -1.53
C VAL A 423 -15.82 -11.05 -1.57
N HIS A 424 -15.07 -10.82 -0.53
CA HIS A 424 -14.05 -9.77 -0.50
C HIS A 424 -12.67 -10.40 -0.58
N MET A 425 -11.75 -9.75 -1.28
CA MET A 425 -10.35 -10.16 -1.29
C MET A 425 -9.44 -8.99 -0.95
N SER A 426 -8.29 -9.28 -0.35
CA SER A 426 -7.23 -8.30 -0.11
C SER A 426 -5.87 -8.98 -0.25
N LEU A 427 -5.00 -8.41 -1.10
CA LEU A 427 -3.63 -8.87 -1.32
C LEU A 427 -2.72 -8.29 -0.24
N SER A 428 -1.85 -9.11 0.34
CA SER A 428 -0.88 -8.63 1.33
C SER A 428 0.14 -7.68 0.69
N PRO A 429 0.62 -6.64 1.41
CA PRO A 429 1.61 -5.70 0.87
C PRO A 429 2.94 -6.34 0.47
N ASP A 430 3.26 -7.50 1.01
CA ASP A 430 4.45 -8.30 0.69
C ASP A 430 4.21 -9.34 -0.42
N ASP A 431 3.04 -9.33 -1.08
CA ASP A 431 2.61 -10.28 -2.13
C ASP A 431 2.61 -11.76 -1.72
N LEU A 432 2.67 -12.07 -0.42
CA LEU A 432 2.81 -13.45 0.06
C LEU A 432 1.48 -14.12 0.46
N GLY A 433 0.36 -13.41 0.38
CA GLY A 433 -0.94 -13.99 0.70
C GLY A 433 -2.13 -13.15 0.30
N ILE A 434 -3.23 -13.81 0.01
CA ILE A 434 -4.54 -13.19 -0.20
C ILE A 434 -5.44 -13.55 0.97
N LEU A 435 -6.00 -12.54 1.63
CA LEU A 435 -7.15 -12.71 2.49
C LEU A 435 -8.41 -12.72 1.63
N PHE A 436 -9.32 -13.64 1.94
CA PHE A 436 -10.66 -13.64 1.38
C PHE A 436 -11.66 -14.16 2.40
N ASP A 437 -12.93 -13.89 2.17
CA ASP A 437 -14.00 -14.36 3.04
C ASP A 437 -14.94 -15.33 2.31
N GLN A 438 -15.66 -16.08 3.11
CA GLN A 438 -16.82 -16.85 2.69
C GLN A 438 -17.98 -16.48 3.60
N ILE A 439 -19.06 -16.00 2.99
CA ILE A 439 -20.27 -15.57 3.67
C ILE A 439 -21.35 -16.63 3.50
N VAL A 440 -21.97 -17.02 4.60
CA VAL A 440 -23.12 -17.93 4.60
C VAL A 440 -24.35 -17.09 4.95
N PRO A 441 -25.22 -16.79 3.97
CA PRO A 441 -26.45 -16.02 4.23
C PRO A 441 -27.44 -16.83 5.07
N GLU A 442 -28.22 -16.16 5.89
CA GLU A 442 -29.34 -16.72 6.63
C GLU A 442 -30.64 -16.49 5.90
N GLN A 443 -31.42 -17.54 5.69
CA GLN A 443 -32.67 -17.47 4.93
C GLN A 443 -33.91 -17.10 5.79
N SER A 444 -33.78 -17.03 7.11
CA SER A 444 -34.95 -17.03 7.99
C SER A 444 -34.93 -16.03 9.17
N SER A 445 -33.96 -15.18 9.34
CA SER A 445 -33.94 -14.18 10.41
C SER A 445 -34.20 -12.76 9.88
N GLU A 446 -34.96 -11.97 10.64
CA GLU A 446 -35.20 -10.54 10.36
C GLU A 446 -34.11 -9.65 11.00
N GLU A 447 -33.21 -10.23 11.83
CA GLU A 447 -32.18 -9.51 12.57
C GLU A 447 -30.78 -10.09 12.27
N GLY A 448 -29.83 -9.26 11.84
CA GLY A 448 -28.44 -9.66 11.60
C GLY A 448 -27.64 -8.58 10.89
N LEU A 449 -26.37 -8.87 10.62
CA LEU A 449 -25.56 -8.08 9.71
C LEU A 449 -26.03 -8.31 8.29
N ILE A 450 -25.98 -7.28 7.49
CA ILE A 450 -26.46 -7.33 6.10
C ILE A 450 -25.30 -7.06 5.17
N THR A 451 -25.19 -7.84 4.08
CA THR A 451 -24.22 -7.62 3.01
C THR A 451 -24.55 -6.37 2.20
N ASP A 452 -23.65 -5.94 1.34
CA ASP A 452 -23.88 -4.82 0.41
C ASP A 452 -25.06 -5.11 -0.55
N GLU A 453 -25.34 -6.39 -0.83
CA GLU A 453 -26.49 -6.86 -1.63
C GLU A 453 -27.77 -7.03 -0.81
N GLY A 454 -27.74 -6.74 0.50
CA GLY A 454 -28.93 -6.79 1.37
C GLY A 454 -29.22 -8.18 1.95
N GLN A 455 -28.32 -9.13 1.91
CA GLN A 455 -28.48 -10.46 2.51
C GLN A 455 -28.04 -10.47 3.98
N ILE A 456 -28.80 -11.15 4.83
CA ILE A 456 -28.46 -11.31 6.24
C ILE A 456 -27.36 -12.35 6.39
N ILE A 457 -26.28 -11.99 7.10
CA ILE A 457 -25.12 -12.85 7.32
C ILE A 457 -25.35 -13.74 8.54
N ALA A 458 -25.56 -15.04 8.33
CA ALA A 458 -25.62 -16.03 9.41
C ALA A 458 -24.24 -16.35 9.98
N ASN A 459 -23.27 -16.45 9.10
CA ASN A 459 -21.89 -16.76 9.45
C ASN A 459 -20.94 -16.29 8.35
N ALA A 460 -19.73 -15.95 8.72
CA ALA A 460 -18.67 -15.65 7.76
C ALA A 460 -17.32 -16.13 8.30
N ARG A 461 -16.46 -16.59 7.41
CA ARG A 461 -15.12 -17.08 7.76
C ARG A 461 -14.08 -16.44 6.85
N LEU A 462 -13.02 -15.98 7.47
CA LEU A 462 -11.83 -15.49 6.81
C LEU A 462 -10.87 -16.63 6.50
N TRP A 463 -10.26 -16.54 5.34
CA TRP A 463 -9.26 -17.48 4.85
C TRP A 463 -8.00 -16.73 4.41
N LEU A 464 -6.86 -17.35 4.57
CA LEU A 464 -5.58 -16.92 4.02
C LEU A 464 -5.17 -17.91 2.93
N LEU A 465 -4.97 -17.43 1.72
CA LEU A 465 -4.36 -18.18 0.62
C LEU A 465 -2.90 -17.76 0.51
N PRO A 466 -1.93 -18.62 0.91
CA PRO A 466 -0.52 -18.35 0.71
C PRO A 466 -0.18 -18.32 -0.78
N LEU A 467 0.64 -17.33 -1.21
CA LEU A 467 1.08 -17.16 -2.60
C LEU A 467 2.55 -17.57 -2.81
N VAL A 468 3.06 -18.47 -1.96
CA VAL A 468 4.45 -18.90 -2.06
C VAL A 468 4.61 -19.80 -3.28
N ASP A 469 5.36 -19.34 -4.28
CA ASP A 469 5.91 -20.20 -5.32
C ASP A 469 7.07 -21.00 -4.73
N ASP A 470 6.83 -22.26 -4.40
CA ASP A 470 7.94 -23.18 -4.12
C ASP A 470 8.61 -23.54 -5.46
N THR A 471 9.51 -22.64 -5.92
CA THR A 471 10.30 -22.83 -7.13
C THR A 471 11.31 -23.97 -7.01
N SER A 472 11.39 -24.63 -5.84
CA SER A 472 12.32 -25.74 -5.55
C SER A 472 11.74 -27.12 -5.83
N SER A 473 10.44 -27.25 -6.10
CA SER A 473 9.80 -28.55 -6.39
C SER A 473 9.31 -28.64 -7.83
N ASP A 474 9.70 -29.70 -8.53
CA ASP A 474 9.18 -30.06 -9.87
C ASP A 474 7.69 -30.45 -9.89
N THR A 475 7.03 -30.49 -8.73
CA THR A 475 5.60 -30.74 -8.60
C THR A 475 4.86 -29.44 -8.34
N PRO A 476 3.77 -29.14 -9.09
CA PRO A 476 2.96 -27.95 -8.83
C PRO A 476 2.37 -28.04 -7.42
N VAL A 477 2.79 -27.13 -6.54
CA VAL A 477 2.23 -27.01 -5.19
C VAL A 477 0.77 -26.60 -5.34
N LYS A 478 -0.14 -27.42 -4.85
CA LYS A 478 -1.54 -27.06 -4.73
C LYS A 478 -1.65 -26.01 -3.63
N LEU A 479 -2.00 -24.78 -3.99
CA LEU A 479 -2.28 -23.74 -3.02
C LEU A 479 -3.49 -24.17 -2.19
N GLU A 480 -3.32 -24.28 -0.88
CA GLU A 480 -4.41 -24.60 0.05
C GLU A 480 -4.67 -23.36 0.93
N ALA A 481 -5.95 -22.97 0.99
CA ALA A 481 -6.35 -21.86 1.84
C ALA A 481 -6.44 -22.32 3.30
N GLU A 482 -5.93 -21.50 4.20
CA GLU A 482 -5.93 -21.76 5.64
C GLU A 482 -7.08 -20.97 6.31
N PRO A 483 -7.94 -21.62 7.10
CA PRO A 483 -8.98 -20.92 7.85
C PRO A 483 -8.36 -20.06 8.96
N LEU A 484 -8.80 -18.79 9.05
CA LEU A 484 -8.31 -17.86 10.07
C LEU A 484 -9.35 -17.64 11.19
N LEU A 485 -10.19 -16.64 11.00
CA LEU A 485 -11.11 -16.11 12.00
C LEU A 485 -12.54 -16.09 11.49
N THR A 486 -13.48 -15.86 12.38
CA THR A 486 -14.89 -15.64 12.03
C THR A 486 -15.11 -14.14 11.78
N GLY A 487 -15.47 -13.78 10.56
CA GLY A 487 -15.64 -12.39 10.13
C GLY A 487 -15.67 -12.27 8.61
N PHE A 488 -15.83 -11.07 8.11
CA PHE A 488 -15.86 -10.76 6.67
C PHE A 488 -15.17 -9.42 6.36
N ASN A 489 -15.04 -9.10 5.06
CA ASN A 489 -14.42 -7.89 4.54
C ASN A 489 -13.05 -7.61 5.19
N ALA A 490 -12.14 -8.60 5.12
CA ALA A 490 -10.81 -8.44 5.69
C ALA A 490 -9.89 -7.63 4.75
N ARG A 491 -9.16 -6.68 5.31
CA ARG A 491 -8.18 -5.85 4.58
C ARG A 491 -6.86 -5.78 5.32
N TRP A 492 -5.77 -6.02 4.60
CA TRP A 492 -4.43 -5.90 5.15
C TRP A 492 -4.10 -4.47 5.57
N LEU A 493 -3.31 -4.37 6.62
CA LEU A 493 -2.62 -3.11 6.98
C LEU A 493 -1.65 -2.75 5.85
N PRO A 494 -1.70 -1.52 5.31
CA PRO A 494 -0.84 -1.07 4.19
C PRO A 494 0.65 -1.18 4.44
#